data_516f80dc92470ba17131b4f6a10fd732
#
_entry.id   516f80dc92470ba17131b4f6a10fd732
#
_cell.length_a   1.000
_cell.length_b   1.000
_cell.length_c   1.000
_cell.angle_alpha   90.00
_cell.angle_beta   90.00
_cell.angle_gamma   90.00
#
_symmetry.space_group_name_H-M   'P 1'
#
loop_
_entity.id
_entity.type
_entity.pdbx_description
1 polymer ?
#
loop_
_entity_poly.entity_id
_entity_poly.type
_entity_poly.pdbx_seq_one_letter_code
_entity_poly.pdbx_strand_id
1 'polypeptide(L)'
;MESRLRYRFSGPRKILRGADIQPGQTVLEVGCGTGFHTVSAAQLIGDQGCLVAMDVLSDYVERVSKKVQAAELKNVRVVRRDAMDTGLDTESIDTVLLFSVIPSPTLPLNRFLPEMHRVLKPEGTLAVTTFPWVLRSIRRSGLFAFISKRNGVSNFRRS
;
A
#
# COMPACT_ATOMS: atom_id res chain seq x y z
N MET A 1 13.19 -20.97 16.81
CA MET A 1 14.14 -19.89 16.55
C MET A 1 14.43 -19.66 15.07
N GLU A 2 14.52 -20.70 14.26
CA GLU A 2 14.74 -20.57 12.81
C GLU A 2 13.58 -19.94 12.04
N SER A 3 12.34 -20.14 12.44
CA SER A 3 11.17 -19.57 11.77
C SER A 3 11.08 -18.04 11.92
N ARG A 4 11.55 -17.47 13.03
CA ARG A 4 11.58 -16.02 13.25
C ARG A 4 12.65 -15.31 12.42
N LEU A 5 13.79 -15.96 12.18
CA LEU A 5 14.87 -15.44 11.34
C LEU A 5 14.52 -15.52 9.84
N ARG A 6 13.89 -16.61 9.38
CA ARG A 6 13.38 -16.74 8.02
C ARG A 6 12.30 -15.70 7.71
N TYR A 7 11.41 -15.43 8.66
CA TYR A 7 10.37 -14.42 8.55
C TYR A 7 10.98 -13.00 8.44
N ARG A 8 12.15 -12.79 9.03
CA ARG A 8 12.85 -11.51 9.03
C ARG A 8 13.50 -11.18 7.68
N PHE A 9 13.88 -12.18 6.88
CA PHE A 9 14.60 -12.01 5.61
C PHE A 9 13.77 -12.29 4.34
N SER A 10 12.67 -13.04 4.45
CA SER A 10 11.84 -13.43 3.29
C SER A 10 10.37 -13.02 3.41
N GLY A 11 10.00 -12.34 4.49
CA GLY A 11 8.63 -11.92 4.77
C GLY A 11 8.25 -10.56 4.17
N PRO A 12 7.36 -9.81 4.84
CA PRO A 12 6.83 -8.53 4.34
C PRO A 12 7.90 -7.51 3.94
N ARG A 13 9.04 -7.52 4.63
CA ARG A 13 10.11 -6.55 4.40
C ARG A 13 10.70 -6.63 3.00
N LYS A 14 10.80 -7.82 2.40
CA LYS A 14 11.32 -7.98 1.05
C LYS A 14 10.43 -7.28 0.02
N ILE A 15 9.13 -7.48 0.11
CA ILE A 15 8.15 -6.82 -0.76
C ILE A 15 8.15 -5.31 -0.53
N LEU A 16 8.17 -4.88 0.72
CA LEU A 16 8.20 -3.46 1.08
C LEU A 16 9.46 -2.75 0.58
N ARG A 17 10.61 -3.43 0.57
CA ARG A 17 11.83 -2.91 -0.08
C ARG A 17 11.67 -2.80 -1.59
N GLY A 18 10.93 -3.72 -2.20
CA GLY A 18 10.59 -3.63 -3.61
C GLY A 18 9.78 -2.39 -3.94
N ALA A 19 8.92 -1.95 -3.03
CA ALA A 19 8.14 -0.73 -3.15
C ALA A 19 8.94 0.55 -2.87
N ASP A 20 10.16 0.40 -2.38
CA ASP A 20 11.09 1.50 -2.08
C ASP A 20 10.50 2.56 -1.13
N ILE A 21 9.72 2.12 -0.13
CA ILE A 21 9.21 3.05 0.88
C ILE A 21 10.35 3.60 1.73
N GLN A 22 10.29 4.90 2.02
CA GLN A 22 11.36 5.62 2.70
C GLN A 22 10.90 6.13 4.07
N PRO A 23 11.83 6.27 5.03
CA PRO A 23 11.52 6.92 6.31
C PRO A 23 10.90 8.30 6.09
N GLY A 24 9.88 8.61 6.88
CA GLY A 24 9.20 9.91 6.85
C GLY A 24 8.07 10.03 5.82
N GLN A 25 7.87 9.04 4.95
CA GLN A 25 6.80 9.06 3.96
C GLN A 25 5.41 8.93 4.59
N THR A 26 4.40 9.44 3.89
CA THR A 26 2.99 9.11 4.11
C THR A 26 2.60 8.04 3.09
N VAL A 27 2.23 6.87 3.60
CA VAL A 27 1.96 5.67 2.80
C VAL A 27 0.51 5.24 2.98
N LEU A 28 -0.17 4.92 1.88
CA LEU A 28 -1.50 4.32 1.90
C LEU A 28 -1.38 2.83 1.57
N GLU A 29 -1.80 1.98 2.48
CA GLU A 29 -1.95 0.55 2.26
C GLU A 29 -3.42 0.26 1.93
N VAL A 30 -3.70 -0.09 0.68
CA VAL A 30 -5.05 -0.45 0.22
C VAL A 30 -5.27 -1.95 0.43
N GLY A 31 -6.39 -2.28 1.08
CA GLY A 31 -6.72 -3.68 1.37
C GLY A 31 -5.75 -4.29 2.37
N CYS A 32 -5.65 -3.71 3.56
CA CYS A 32 -4.69 -4.16 4.58
C CYS A 32 -4.97 -5.58 5.08
N GLY A 33 -6.19 -6.09 4.91
CA GLY A 33 -6.54 -7.46 5.25
C GLY A 33 -6.19 -7.83 6.68
N THR A 34 -5.42 -8.91 6.86
CA THR A 34 -4.99 -9.37 8.18
C THR A 34 -3.85 -8.55 8.79
N GLY A 35 -3.33 -7.55 8.08
CA GLY A 35 -2.23 -6.72 8.54
C GLY A 35 -0.85 -7.34 8.33
N PHE A 36 -0.72 -8.23 7.35
CA PHE A 36 0.55 -8.93 7.06
C PHE A 36 1.71 -7.96 6.80
N HIS A 37 1.45 -6.86 6.10
CA HIS A 37 2.46 -5.86 5.76
C HIS A 37 2.44 -4.64 6.70
N THR A 38 1.36 -4.41 7.43
CA THR A 38 1.08 -3.15 8.12
C THR A 38 2.14 -2.78 9.15
N VAL A 39 2.44 -3.68 10.07
CA VAL A 39 3.41 -3.41 11.15
C VAL A 39 4.81 -3.17 10.58
N SER A 40 5.24 -4.00 9.62
CA SER A 40 6.55 -3.85 8.99
C SER A 40 6.67 -2.55 8.20
N ALA A 41 5.62 -2.16 7.48
CA ALA A 41 5.58 -0.89 6.74
C ALA A 41 5.69 0.30 7.70
N ALA A 42 4.93 0.30 8.79
CA ALA A 42 4.99 1.36 9.80
C ALA A 42 6.38 1.48 10.43
N GLN A 43 7.03 0.36 10.70
CA GLN A 43 8.41 0.36 11.23
C GLN A 43 9.42 0.93 10.25
N LEU A 44 9.30 0.63 8.95
CA LEU A 44 10.19 1.17 7.92
C LEU A 44 9.99 2.67 7.70
N ILE A 45 8.75 3.14 7.78
CA ILE A 45 8.42 4.57 7.65
C ILE A 45 8.94 5.37 8.83
N GLY A 46 8.93 4.79 10.03
CA GLY A 46 9.40 5.44 11.25
C GLY A 46 8.45 6.49 11.82
N ASP A 47 8.87 7.12 12.92
CA ASP A 47 8.03 8.02 13.72
C ASP A 47 7.66 9.32 13.00
N GLN A 48 8.43 9.72 12.00
CA GLN A 48 8.20 10.95 11.21
C GLN A 48 7.26 10.74 10.03
N GLY A 49 6.91 9.49 9.74
CA GLY A 49 5.98 9.13 8.69
C GLY A 49 4.60 8.78 9.23
N CYS A 50 3.71 8.44 8.31
CA CYS A 50 2.36 7.99 8.63
C CYS A 50 1.93 6.89 7.65
N LEU A 51 1.39 5.80 8.18
CA LEU A 51 0.76 4.74 7.40
C LEU A 51 -0.76 4.83 7.56
N VAL A 52 -1.47 4.93 6.46
CA VAL A 52 -2.93 4.78 6.43
C VAL A 52 -3.23 3.37 5.95
N ALA A 53 -3.68 2.51 6.85
CA ALA A 53 -4.09 1.14 6.55
C ALA A 53 -5.60 1.11 6.33
N MET A 54 -6.02 0.71 5.13
CA MET A 54 -7.42 0.84 4.68
C MET A 54 -7.99 -0.52 4.26
N ASP A 55 -9.20 -0.80 4.70
CA ASP A 55 -9.99 -1.92 4.24
C ASP A 55 -11.49 -1.61 4.32
N VAL A 56 -12.29 -2.30 3.53
CA VAL A 56 -13.77 -2.15 3.55
C VAL A 56 -14.41 -3.04 4.61
N LEU A 57 -13.73 -4.11 5.02
CA LEU A 57 -14.27 -5.09 5.97
C LEU A 57 -13.92 -4.69 7.41
N SER A 58 -14.96 -4.52 8.23
CA SER A 58 -14.80 -4.13 9.63
C SER A 58 -13.95 -5.11 10.43
N ASP A 59 -14.06 -6.42 10.16
CA ASP A 59 -13.30 -7.45 10.85
C ASP A 59 -11.79 -7.30 10.64
N TYR A 60 -11.37 -6.95 9.43
CA TYR A 60 -9.97 -6.67 9.13
C TYR A 60 -9.49 -5.38 9.80
N VAL A 61 -10.29 -4.32 9.72
CA VAL A 61 -9.97 -3.04 10.38
C VAL A 61 -9.77 -3.25 11.87
N GLU A 62 -10.65 -4.01 12.52
CA GLU A 62 -10.54 -4.32 13.94
C GLU A 62 -9.29 -5.14 14.26
N ARG A 63 -9.02 -6.18 13.45
CA ARG A 63 -7.84 -7.04 13.61
C ARG A 63 -6.53 -6.25 13.47
N VAL A 64 -6.44 -5.40 12.46
CA VAL A 64 -5.25 -4.58 12.22
C VAL A 64 -5.08 -3.54 13.32
N SER A 65 -6.17 -2.93 13.79
CA SER A 65 -6.14 -2.00 14.91
C SER A 65 -5.56 -2.63 16.17
N LYS A 66 -5.93 -3.88 16.48
CA LYS A 66 -5.38 -4.64 17.61
C LYS A 66 -3.88 -4.93 17.44
N LYS A 67 -3.46 -5.30 16.23
CA LYS A 67 -2.03 -5.53 15.93
C LYS A 67 -1.19 -4.27 16.10
N VAL A 68 -1.69 -3.15 15.61
CA VAL A 68 -1.04 -1.83 15.73
C VAL A 68 -0.90 -1.44 17.21
N GLN A 69 -1.95 -1.64 17.98
CA GLN A 69 -1.95 -1.37 19.42
C GLN A 69 -0.95 -2.25 20.17
N ALA A 70 -0.96 -3.56 19.88
CA ALA A 70 -0.03 -4.52 20.50
C ALA A 70 1.44 -4.22 20.17
N ALA A 71 1.71 -3.67 18.98
CA ALA A 71 3.04 -3.26 18.56
C ALA A 71 3.42 -1.84 19.03
N GLU A 72 2.52 -1.17 19.76
CA GLU A 72 2.71 0.19 20.29
C GLU A 72 3.09 1.22 19.21
N LEU A 73 2.56 1.05 17.99
CA LEU A 73 2.81 1.96 16.89
C LEU A 73 1.87 3.17 16.94
N LYS A 74 2.45 4.36 16.85
CA LYS A 74 1.71 5.63 16.90
C LYS A 74 1.59 6.30 15.53
N ASN A 75 2.23 5.75 14.51
CA ASN A 75 2.28 6.30 13.16
C ASN A 75 1.34 5.59 12.17
N VAL A 76 0.34 4.86 12.66
CA VAL A 76 -0.63 4.14 11.84
C VAL A 76 -2.05 4.64 12.11
N ARG A 77 -2.75 4.99 11.04
CA ARG A 77 -4.20 5.23 11.04
C ARG A 77 -4.87 4.05 10.35
N VAL A 78 -5.72 3.33 11.07
CA VAL A 78 -6.51 2.23 10.49
C VAL A 78 -7.90 2.76 10.19
N VAL A 79 -8.32 2.66 8.93
CA VAL A 79 -9.60 3.26 8.49
C VAL A 79 -10.42 2.25 7.70
N ARG A 80 -11.73 2.30 7.92
CA ARG A 80 -12.71 1.56 7.12
C ARG A 80 -13.23 2.47 6.03
N ARG A 81 -12.77 2.28 4.78
CA ARG A 81 -13.14 3.09 3.63
C ARG A 81 -13.09 2.26 2.35
N ASP A 82 -13.85 2.69 1.37
CA ASP A 82 -13.73 2.21 0.00
C ASP A 82 -12.55 2.93 -0.69
N ALA A 83 -11.67 2.15 -1.30
CA ALA A 83 -10.50 2.71 -1.98
C ALA A 83 -10.85 3.54 -3.23
N MET A 84 -12.08 3.49 -3.69
CA MET A 84 -12.58 4.38 -4.75
C MET A 84 -13.07 5.73 -4.21
N ASP A 85 -13.18 5.86 -2.90
CA ASP A 85 -13.58 7.08 -2.19
C ASP A 85 -12.88 7.12 -0.83
N THR A 86 -11.59 7.40 -0.86
CA THR A 86 -10.72 7.29 0.31
C THR A 86 -10.97 8.34 1.38
N GLY A 87 -11.51 9.49 1.01
CA GLY A 87 -11.64 10.64 1.91
C GLY A 87 -10.31 11.30 2.27
N LEU A 88 -9.21 10.90 1.62
CA LEU A 88 -7.90 11.51 1.82
C LEU A 88 -7.74 12.77 0.97
N ASP A 89 -6.90 13.68 1.43
CA ASP A 89 -6.63 14.92 0.70
C ASP A 89 -5.92 14.64 -0.64
N THR A 90 -6.17 15.50 -1.60
CA THR A 90 -5.46 15.49 -2.89
C THR A 90 -3.97 15.71 -2.65
N GLU A 91 -3.14 14.93 -3.32
CA GLU A 91 -1.68 15.05 -3.27
C GLU A 91 -1.10 14.95 -1.86
N SER A 92 -1.65 14.02 -1.04
CA SER A 92 -1.24 13.82 0.35
C SER A 92 -0.39 12.56 0.58
N ILE A 93 -0.31 11.66 -0.38
CA ILE A 93 0.31 10.34 -0.25
C ILE A 93 1.58 10.25 -1.09
N ASP A 94 2.68 9.81 -0.48
CA ASP A 94 3.96 9.58 -1.17
C ASP A 94 3.97 8.25 -1.93
N THR A 95 3.45 7.19 -1.31
CA THR A 95 3.42 5.84 -1.89
C THR A 95 2.10 5.15 -1.57
N VAL A 96 1.50 4.53 -2.57
CA VAL A 96 0.36 3.62 -2.43
C VAL A 96 0.85 2.19 -2.59
N LEU A 97 0.48 1.32 -1.64
CA LEU A 97 0.76 -0.11 -1.69
C LEU A 97 -0.49 -0.88 -2.12
N LEU A 98 -0.39 -1.61 -3.23
CA LEU A 98 -1.43 -2.46 -3.80
C LEU A 98 -0.91 -3.89 -3.89
N PHE A 99 -0.85 -4.59 -2.76
CA PHE A 99 -0.28 -5.93 -2.72
C PHE A 99 -1.38 -6.98 -2.77
N SER A 100 -1.53 -7.61 -3.95
CA SER A 100 -2.54 -8.65 -4.21
C SER A 100 -3.99 -8.18 -3.99
N VAL A 101 -4.27 -6.91 -4.26
CA VAL A 101 -5.60 -6.29 -4.10
C VAL A 101 -6.39 -6.33 -5.39
N ILE A 102 -5.72 -6.15 -6.51
CA ILE A 102 -6.31 -6.15 -7.85
C ILE A 102 -5.78 -7.32 -8.66
N PRO A 103 -6.55 -7.93 -9.54
CA PRO A 103 -7.89 -7.51 -9.96
C PRO A 103 -8.96 -7.88 -8.92
N SER A 104 -9.99 -7.05 -8.81
CA SER A 104 -11.14 -7.32 -7.97
C SER A 104 -12.41 -6.76 -8.62
N PRO A 105 -13.52 -7.52 -8.61
CA PRO A 105 -14.81 -7.03 -9.14
C PRO A 105 -15.31 -5.79 -8.39
N THR A 106 -14.92 -5.63 -7.12
CA THR A 106 -15.32 -4.50 -6.28
C THR A 106 -14.42 -3.28 -6.44
N LEU A 107 -13.32 -3.41 -7.19
CA LEU A 107 -12.38 -2.32 -7.48
C LEU A 107 -12.12 -2.22 -8.99
N PRO A 108 -13.10 -1.79 -9.78
CA PRO A 108 -12.89 -1.59 -11.21
C PRO A 108 -11.84 -0.51 -11.45
N LEU A 109 -10.85 -0.81 -12.28
CA LEU A 109 -9.67 0.05 -12.48
C LEU A 109 -10.03 1.45 -12.98
N ASN A 110 -11.06 1.57 -13.83
CA ASN A 110 -11.49 2.85 -14.36
C ASN A 110 -12.04 3.82 -13.29
N ARG A 111 -12.44 3.31 -12.14
CA ARG A 111 -12.88 4.12 -10.99
C ARG A 111 -11.81 4.21 -9.90
N PHE A 112 -11.05 3.13 -9.71
CA PHE A 112 -10.04 3.03 -8.67
C PHE A 112 -8.77 3.83 -8.98
N LEU A 113 -8.24 3.71 -10.19
CA LEU A 113 -6.98 4.38 -10.56
C LEU A 113 -7.06 5.91 -10.51
N PRO A 114 -8.16 6.57 -10.94
CA PRO A 114 -8.27 8.01 -10.77
C PRO A 114 -8.20 8.48 -9.32
N GLU A 115 -8.78 7.73 -8.38
CA GLU A 115 -8.69 8.07 -6.94
C GLU A 115 -7.26 7.93 -6.42
N MET A 116 -6.54 6.89 -6.83
CA MET A 116 -5.13 6.71 -6.47
C MET A 116 -4.27 7.84 -7.07
N HIS A 117 -4.55 8.22 -8.30
CA HIS A 117 -3.88 9.34 -8.94
C HIS A 117 -4.13 10.65 -8.20
N ARG A 118 -5.36 10.88 -7.75
CA ARG A 118 -5.73 12.10 -7.00
C ARG A 118 -4.99 12.22 -5.69
N VAL A 119 -4.92 11.15 -4.90
CA VAL A 119 -4.32 11.18 -3.55
C VAL A 119 -2.80 11.17 -3.58
N LEU A 120 -2.18 10.64 -4.63
CA LEU A 120 -0.72 10.63 -4.76
C LEU A 120 -0.19 12.04 -5.04
N LYS A 121 0.89 12.40 -4.36
CA LYS A 121 1.66 13.60 -4.67
C LYS A 121 2.21 13.52 -6.09
N PRO A 122 2.54 14.66 -6.74
CA PRO A 122 3.39 14.66 -7.93
C PRO A 122 4.66 13.86 -7.65
N GLU A 123 5.08 13.02 -8.59
CA GLU A 123 6.21 12.08 -8.41
C GLU A 123 5.94 10.94 -7.41
N GLY A 124 4.74 10.83 -6.84
CA GLY A 124 4.36 9.74 -5.95
C GLY A 124 4.32 8.39 -6.66
N THR A 125 4.49 7.33 -5.90
CA THR A 125 4.64 5.96 -6.41
C THR A 125 3.42 5.09 -6.11
N LEU A 126 2.97 4.36 -7.12
CA LEU A 126 2.02 3.25 -7.00
C LEU A 126 2.81 1.94 -7.09
N ALA A 127 2.89 1.22 -5.97
CA ALA A 127 3.62 -0.04 -5.87
C ALA A 127 2.65 -1.22 -5.90
N VAL A 128 2.79 -2.10 -6.88
CA VAL A 128 1.77 -3.11 -7.21
C VAL A 128 2.38 -4.50 -7.28
N THR A 129 1.72 -5.47 -6.63
CA THR A 129 1.91 -6.88 -6.93
C THR A 129 0.62 -7.42 -7.53
N THR A 130 0.66 -7.89 -8.77
CA THR A 130 -0.49 -8.39 -9.52
C THR A 130 -0.07 -9.13 -10.78
N PHE A 131 -1.02 -9.54 -11.60
CA PHE A 131 -0.78 -10.25 -12.85
C PHE A 131 -0.29 -9.31 -13.97
N PRO A 132 0.50 -9.81 -14.94
CA PRO A 132 1.02 -8.98 -16.03
C PRO A 132 -0.04 -8.24 -16.84
N TRP A 133 -1.20 -8.85 -17.06
CA TRP A 133 -2.28 -8.22 -17.81
C TRP A 133 -2.92 -7.03 -17.07
N VAL A 134 -2.93 -7.06 -15.74
CA VAL A 134 -3.38 -5.92 -14.91
C VAL A 134 -2.37 -4.78 -14.99
N LEU A 135 -1.07 -5.09 -14.93
CA LEU A 135 -0.01 -4.08 -15.10
C LEU A 135 -0.13 -3.35 -16.44
N ARG A 136 -0.46 -4.10 -17.49
CA ARG A 136 -0.70 -3.52 -18.83
C ARG A 136 -1.89 -2.55 -18.81
N SER A 137 -2.96 -2.90 -18.10
CA SER A 137 -4.13 -2.02 -17.94
C SER A 137 -3.78 -0.74 -17.19
N ILE A 138 -2.93 -0.81 -16.16
CA ILE A 138 -2.45 0.38 -15.45
C ILE A 138 -1.68 1.30 -16.40
N ARG A 139 -0.77 0.75 -17.20
CA ARG A 139 -0.03 1.52 -18.21
C ARG A 139 -0.97 2.20 -19.22
N ARG A 140 -1.98 1.47 -19.71
CA ARG A 140 -2.93 1.97 -20.70
C ARG A 140 -3.85 3.05 -20.16
N SER A 141 -3.99 3.17 -18.85
CA SER A 141 -4.80 4.23 -18.24
C SER A 141 -4.26 5.65 -18.55
N GLY A 142 -2.97 5.76 -18.83
CA GLY A 142 -2.30 7.06 -19.03
C GLY A 142 -2.08 7.85 -17.75
N LEU A 143 -2.53 7.34 -16.60
CA LEU A 143 -2.41 8.01 -15.30
C LEU A 143 -1.08 7.73 -14.61
N PHE A 144 -0.40 6.66 -15.00
CA PHE A 144 0.82 6.18 -14.36
C PHE A 144 1.84 5.74 -15.39
N ALA A 145 3.11 6.05 -15.13
CA ALA A 145 4.25 5.63 -15.92
C ALA A 145 5.03 4.54 -15.16
N PHE A 146 5.33 3.42 -15.84
CA PHE A 146 6.14 2.37 -15.24
C PHE A 146 7.57 2.84 -14.99
N ILE A 147 8.10 2.56 -13.79
CA ILE A 147 9.46 2.94 -13.41
C ILE A 147 10.37 1.72 -13.34
N SER A 148 9.98 0.72 -12.54
CA SER A 148 10.85 -0.41 -12.21
C SER A 148 10.06 -1.61 -11.70
N LYS A 149 10.72 -2.76 -11.71
CA LYS A 149 10.24 -3.95 -11.01
C LYS A 149 11.34 -4.45 -10.10
N ARG A 150 11.06 -4.52 -8.79
CA ARG A 150 12.00 -4.99 -7.76
C ARG A 150 11.29 -5.92 -6.79
N ASN A 151 11.90 -7.05 -6.49
CA ASN A 151 11.38 -8.04 -5.52
C ASN A 151 9.92 -8.42 -5.79
N GLY A 152 9.53 -8.53 -7.07
CA GLY A 152 8.17 -8.84 -7.47
C GLY A 152 7.20 -7.67 -7.46
N VAL A 153 7.64 -6.47 -7.05
CA VAL A 153 6.83 -5.26 -7.02
C VAL A 153 7.06 -4.43 -8.27
N SER A 154 5.99 -4.12 -8.99
CA SER A 154 6.00 -3.19 -10.11
C SER A 154 5.67 -1.79 -9.62
N ASN A 155 6.60 -0.86 -9.85
CA ASN A 155 6.48 0.51 -9.39
C ASN A 155 6.11 1.42 -10.56
N PHE A 156 5.10 2.24 -10.32
CA PHE A 156 4.61 3.24 -11.28
C PHE A 156 4.70 4.62 -10.63
N ARG A 157 5.03 5.63 -11.43
CA ARG A 157 5.01 7.02 -11.01
C ARG A 157 3.71 7.68 -11.48
N ARG A 158 3.13 8.52 -10.64
CA ARG A 158 2.00 9.37 -11.03
C ARG A 158 2.41 10.28 -12.20
N SER A 159 1.64 10.21 -13.26
CA SER A 159 1.84 11.09 -14.44
C SER A 159 1.24 12.47 -14.22
#